data_63c68b0b07b87607850f89cbc5cc5d3a
#
_entry.id   63c68b0b07b87607850f89cbc5cc5d3a
#
_cell.length_a   1.000
_cell.length_b   1.000
_cell.length_c   1.000
_cell.angle_alpha   90.00
_cell.angle_beta   90.00
_cell.angle_gamma   90.00
#
_symmetry.space_group_name_H-M   'P 1'
#
loop_
_entity.id
_entity.type
_entity.pdbx_description
1 polymer ?
#
loop_
_entity_poly.entity_id
_entity_poly.type
_entity_poly.pdbx_seq_one_letter_code
_entity_poly.pdbx_strand_id
1 'polypeptide(L)'
;MNAGAIVSSGDAIAFVHADTIVPSTFAREIDFALSDARVAGGRFDLAFDIHHFAFDLVATMINLRSRMMRSATGDQAIFVRREAFDRLGGYAEIDLCEDVDFVRRMRRVGRVACLRSRVITSARRWQSGGIVRTVLRMWVIKTLFLAGVSPVWLKRHYADTR
;
A
#
# COMPACT_ATOMS: atom_id res chain seq x y z
N MET A 1 -12.02 3.36 -3.11
CA MET A 1 -11.46 2.01 -3.43
C MET A 1 -12.57 0.98 -3.58
N ASN A 2 -13.46 0.77 -2.60
CA ASN A 2 -14.53 -0.22 -2.69
C ASN A 2 -15.45 -0.04 -3.92
N ALA A 3 -15.88 1.17 -4.24
CA ALA A 3 -16.72 1.44 -5.41
C ALA A 3 -16.07 0.99 -6.74
N GLY A 4 -14.76 1.21 -6.89
CA GLY A 4 -14.03 0.71 -8.07
C GLY A 4 -13.93 -0.81 -8.12
N ALA A 5 -13.81 -1.46 -6.96
CA ALA A 5 -13.76 -2.92 -6.89
C ALA A 5 -15.12 -3.56 -7.26
N ILE A 6 -16.24 -2.93 -6.89
CA ILE A 6 -17.59 -3.41 -7.21
C ILE A 6 -17.85 -3.44 -8.71
N VAL A 7 -17.40 -2.43 -9.45
CA VAL A 7 -17.60 -2.34 -10.91
C VAL A 7 -16.56 -3.10 -11.73
N SER A 8 -15.51 -3.61 -11.11
CA SER A 8 -14.49 -4.44 -11.78
C SER A 8 -14.94 -5.89 -11.87
N SER A 9 -14.53 -6.61 -12.92
CA SER A 9 -14.95 -7.99 -13.18
C SER A 9 -13.82 -9.04 -13.16
N GLY A 10 -12.55 -8.62 -13.02
CA GLY A 10 -11.40 -9.53 -13.02
C GLY A 10 -11.28 -10.36 -11.74
N ASP A 11 -10.59 -11.49 -11.82
CA ASP A 11 -10.31 -12.41 -10.69
C ASP A 11 -9.27 -11.82 -9.71
N ALA A 12 -8.55 -10.79 -10.12
CA ALA A 12 -7.64 -10.02 -9.31
C ALA A 12 -8.02 -8.54 -9.36
N ILE A 13 -7.90 -7.86 -8.24
CA ILE A 13 -8.14 -6.43 -8.12
C ILE A 13 -6.83 -5.76 -7.72
N ALA A 14 -6.42 -4.73 -8.46
CA ALA A 14 -5.26 -3.92 -8.12
C ALA A 14 -5.67 -2.47 -7.83
N PHE A 15 -5.18 -1.94 -6.73
CA PHE A 15 -5.43 -0.57 -6.29
C PHE A 15 -4.20 0.29 -6.57
N VAL A 16 -4.31 1.16 -7.55
CA VAL A 16 -3.21 2.04 -8.00
C VAL A 16 -3.62 3.49 -7.76
N HIS A 17 -2.74 4.28 -7.17
CA HIS A 17 -2.98 5.71 -7.00
C HIS A 17 -2.90 6.43 -8.35
N ALA A 18 -3.63 7.53 -8.50
CA ALA A 18 -3.71 8.28 -9.76
C ALA A 18 -2.37 8.88 -10.21
N ASP A 19 -1.41 9.04 -9.30
CA ASP A 19 -0.06 9.55 -9.52
C ASP A 19 1.01 8.44 -9.55
N THR A 20 0.60 7.18 -9.75
CA THR A 20 1.49 6.02 -9.76
C THR A 20 1.58 5.42 -11.16
N ILE A 21 2.80 5.24 -11.65
CA ILE A 21 3.12 4.58 -12.91
C ILE A 21 3.47 3.12 -12.60
N VAL A 22 2.80 2.19 -13.27
CA VAL A 22 3.03 0.75 -13.12
C VAL A 22 3.99 0.23 -14.20
N PRO A 23 4.80 -0.82 -13.94
CA PRO A 23 5.67 -1.42 -14.94
C PRO A 23 4.84 -2.14 -16.02
N SER A 24 5.41 -2.29 -17.23
CA SER A 24 4.75 -3.01 -18.34
C SER A 24 4.45 -4.48 -18.03
N THR A 25 5.15 -5.05 -17.06
CA THR A 25 4.96 -6.42 -16.57
C THR A 25 3.90 -6.56 -15.49
N PHE A 26 3.25 -5.47 -15.10
CA PHE A 26 2.38 -5.36 -13.92
C PHE A 26 1.33 -6.48 -13.83
N ALA A 27 0.49 -6.65 -14.86
CA ALA A 27 -0.56 -7.66 -14.85
C ALA A 27 0.02 -9.09 -14.80
N ARG A 28 1.05 -9.37 -15.62
CA ARG A 28 1.71 -10.68 -15.66
C ARG A 28 2.33 -11.06 -14.32
N GLU A 29 2.91 -10.11 -13.59
CA GLU A 29 3.51 -10.38 -12.29
C GLU A 29 2.45 -10.65 -11.22
N ILE A 30 1.30 -9.98 -11.29
CA ILE A 30 0.14 -10.27 -10.44
C ILE A 30 -0.36 -11.69 -10.71
N ASP A 31 -0.58 -12.04 -11.97
CA ASP A 31 -1.05 -13.38 -12.35
C ASP A 31 -0.07 -14.45 -11.88
N PHE A 32 1.23 -14.24 -12.09
CA PHE A 32 2.26 -15.15 -11.61
C PHE A 32 2.26 -15.30 -10.09
N ALA A 33 2.15 -14.20 -9.34
CA ALA A 33 2.08 -14.25 -7.88
C ALA A 33 0.83 -14.97 -7.39
N LEU A 34 -0.30 -14.77 -8.05
CA LEU A 34 -1.58 -15.39 -7.73
C LEU A 34 -1.73 -16.82 -8.25
N SER A 35 -0.80 -17.35 -9.05
CA SER A 35 -0.78 -18.77 -9.41
C SER A 35 -0.51 -19.68 -8.20
N ASP A 36 0.16 -19.19 -7.14
CA ASP A 36 0.21 -19.88 -5.84
C ASP A 36 -1.12 -19.62 -5.08
N ALA A 37 -1.94 -20.66 -4.94
CA ALA A 37 -3.24 -20.57 -4.26
C ALA A 37 -3.15 -20.09 -2.79
N ARG A 38 -1.98 -20.20 -2.17
CA ARG A 38 -1.74 -19.69 -0.80
C ARG A 38 -1.60 -18.17 -0.74
N VAL A 39 -1.40 -17.50 -1.89
CA VAL A 39 -1.25 -16.06 -1.98
C VAL A 39 -2.61 -15.40 -2.09
N ALA A 40 -3.01 -14.64 -1.08
CA ALA A 40 -4.26 -13.87 -1.08
C ALA A 40 -4.14 -12.56 -1.86
N GLY A 41 -2.94 -12.01 -1.95
CA GLY A 41 -2.65 -10.76 -2.64
C GLY A 41 -1.21 -10.33 -2.40
N GLY A 42 -0.90 -9.07 -2.70
CA GLY A 42 0.48 -8.57 -2.54
C GLY A 42 0.61 -7.10 -2.83
N ARG A 43 1.86 -6.70 -3.04
CA ARG A 43 2.24 -5.33 -3.36
C ARG A 43 3.51 -5.31 -4.21
N PHE A 44 3.76 -4.21 -4.85
CA PHE A 44 5.01 -3.93 -5.57
C PHE A 44 5.99 -3.14 -4.69
N ASP A 45 7.30 -3.22 -4.98
CA ASP A 45 8.23 -2.23 -4.45
C ASP A 45 7.90 -0.86 -5.04
N LEU A 46 8.16 0.21 -4.29
CA LEU A 46 8.00 1.55 -4.81
C LEU A 46 9.36 2.18 -5.16
N ALA A 47 9.33 3.12 -6.10
CA ALA A 47 10.35 4.12 -6.35
C ALA A 47 9.68 5.49 -6.47
N PHE A 48 10.44 6.57 -6.34
CA PHE A 48 9.95 7.92 -6.59
C PHE A 48 10.30 8.38 -8.02
N ASP A 49 9.52 9.30 -8.56
CA ASP A 49 9.70 9.94 -9.87
C ASP A 49 10.90 10.91 -9.92
N ILE A 50 11.68 11.00 -8.86
CA ILE A 50 12.85 11.85 -8.71
C ILE A 50 14.08 11.01 -8.40
N HIS A 51 15.14 11.23 -9.16
CA HIS A 51 16.45 10.63 -8.93
C HIS A 51 17.25 11.49 -7.94
N HIS A 52 17.15 11.18 -6.67
CA HIS A 52 17.92 11.83 -5.62
C HIS A 52 18.18 10.83 -4.49
N PHE A 53 19.42 10.76 -4.01
CA PHE A 53 19.86 9.79 -3.00
C PHE A 53 18.93 9.65 -1.79
N ALA A 54 18.42 10.78 -1.27
CA ALA A 54 17.51 10.74 -0.12
C ALA A 54 16.19 10.01 -0.43
N PHE A 55 15.64 10.18 -1.64
CA PHE A 55 14.42 9.47 -2.06
C PHE A 55 14.69 7.99 -2.33
N ASP A 56 15.83 7.65 -2.91
CA ASP A 56 16.24 6.26 -3.11
C ASP A 56 16.42 5.54 -1.77
N LEU A 57 17.00 6.22 -0.78
CA LEU A 57 17.14 5.69 0.58
C LEU A 57 15.76 5.47 1.23
N VAL A 58 14.86 6.44 1.15
CA VAL A 58 13.50 6.34 1.70
C VAL A 58 12.73 5.20 1.03
N ALA A 59 12.77 5.10 -0.31
CA ALA A 59 12.15 4.01 -1.05
C ALA A 59 12.70 2.64 -0.61
N THR A 60 14.01 2.54 -0.47
CA THR A 60 14.68 1.31 0.01
C THR A 60 14.22 0.93 1.42
N MET A 61 14.15 1.90 2.34
CA MET A 61 13.67 1.66 3.71
C MET A 61 12.20 1.23 3.75
N ILE A 62 11.34 1.87 2.94
CA ILE A 62 9.92 1.49 2.82
C ILE A 62 9.80 0.07 2.30
N ASN A 63 10.51 -0.27 1.23
CA ASN A 63 10.49 -1.59 0.61
C ASN A 63 11.02 -2.67 1.55
N LEU A 64 12.14 -2.43 2.23
CA LEU A 64 12.71 -3.36 3.21
C LEU A 64 11.75 -3.61 4.38
N ARG A 65 11.25 -2.53 5.00
CA ARG A 65 10.29 -2.62 6.11
C ARG A 65 9.03 -3.41 5.69
N SER A 66 8.45 -3.06 4.53
CA SER A 66 7.22 -3.71 4.09
C SER A 66 7.43 -5.19 3.77
N ARG A 67 8.63 -5.57 3.32
CA ARG A 67 9.03 -6.97 3.12
C ARG A 67 9.15 -7.73 4.43
N MET A 68 9.87 -7.15 5.40
CA MET A 68 10.07 -7.78 6.72
C MET A 68 8.75 -7.94 7.48
N MET A 69 7.89 -6.92 7.43
CA MET A 69 6.61 -6.91 8.15
C MET A 69 5.45 -7.50 7.33
N ARG A 70 5.68 -7.87 6.07
CA ARG A 70 4.62 -8.25 5.09
C ARG A 70 3.46 -7.26 5.14
N SER A 71 3.78 -5.97 5.13
CA SER A 71 2.84 -4.87 5.16
C SER A 71 2.91 -4.11 3.83
N ALA A 72 1.89 -3.33 3.52
CA ALA A 72 1.91 -2.41 2.40
C ALA A 72 1.29 -1.08 2.78
N THR A 73 1.52 -0.08 1.96
CA THR A 73 0.86 1.22 1.93
C THR A 73 0.29 1.44 0.53
N GLY A 74 -0.71 2.29 0.38
CA GLY A 74 -1.45 2.47 -0.88
C GLY A 74 -0.58 2.84 -2.08
N ASP A 75 0.54 3.52 -1.83
CA ASP A 75 1.56 3.90 -2.83
C ASP A 75 2.36 2.71 -3.42
N GLN A 76 2.21 1.52 -2.85
CA GLN A 76 2.88 0.29 -3.31
C GLN A 76 2.02 -0.56 -4.26
N ALA A 77 0.94 -0.03 -4.83
CA ALA A 77 0.01 -0.73 -5.71
C ALA A 77 -0.40 -2.11 -5.15
N ILE A 78 -1.28 -2.07 -4.15
CA ILE A 78 -1.78 -3.28 -3.49
C ILE A 78 -2.66 -4.05 -4.47
N PHE A 79 -2.43 -5.35 -4.60
CA PHE A 79 -3.30 -6.24 -5.36
C PHE A 79 -3.83 -7.36 -4.47
N VAL A 80 -4.98 -7.89 -4.82
CA VAL A 80 -5.66 -8.91 -4.04
C VAL A 80 -6.50 -9.80 -4.96
N ARG A 81 -6.58 -11.07 -4.63
CA ARG A 81 -7.51 -12.02 -5.23
C ARG A 81 -8.95 -11.57 -4.95
N ARG A 82 -9.83 -11.55 -5.95
CA ARG A 82 -11.23 -11.11 -5.76
C ARG A 82 -11.93 -11.87 -4.63
N GLU A 83 -11.81 -13.19 -4.62
CA GLU A 83 -12.39 -14.03 -3.56
C GLU A 83 -11.89 -13.60 -2.16
N ALA A 84 -10.60 -13.29 -2.02
CA ALA A 84 -10.05 -12.82 -0.75
C ALA A 84 -10.57 -11.42 -0.39
N PHE A 85 -10.71 -10.52 -1.38
CA PHE A 85 -11.29 -9.19 -1.19
C PHE A 85 -12.73 -9.26 -0.68
N ASP A 86 -13.56 -10.09 -1.32
CA ASP A 86 -14.96 -10.27 -0.98
C ASP A 86 -15.12 -10.91 0.41
N ARG A 87 -14.31 -11.93 0.72
CA ARG A 87 -14.26 -12.55 2.06
C ARG A 87 -13.88 -11.58 3.16
N LEU A 88 -13.03 -10.61 2.86
CA LEU A 88 -12.60 -9.55 3.80
C LEU A 88 -13.63 -8.42 3.94
N GLY A 89 -14.64 -8.36 3.07
CA GLY A 89 -15.60 -7.26 3.01
C GLY A 89 -14.98 -5.94 2.49
N GLY A 90 -13.92 -6.03 1.69
CA GLY A 90 -13.23 -4.87 1.13
C GLY A 90 -12.41 -4.06 2.12
N TYR A 91 -12.13 -2.81 1.77
CA TYR A 91 -11.49 -1.83 2.65
C TYR A 91 -12.47 -1.36 3.73
N ALA A 92 -11.99 -1.25 4.97
CA ALA A 92 -12.77 -0.64 6.04
C ALA A 92 -13.05 0.84 5.75
N GLU A 93 -14.23 1.31 6.12
CA GLU A 93 -14.62 2.73 6.00
C GLU A 93 -13.99 3.54 7.14
N ILE A 94 -12.68 3.66 7.13
CA ILE A 94 -11.91 4.46 8.07
C ILE A 94 -11.16 5.57 7.36
N ASP A 95 -11.02 6.69 8.02
CA ASP A 95 -10.48 7.92 7.42
C ASP A 95 -8.96 7.88 7.15
N LEU A 96 -8.24 6.98 7.82
CA LEU A 96 -6.77 6.91 7.76
C LEU A 96 -6.29 5.50 8.05
N CYS A 97 -5.19 5.08 7.39
CA CYS A 97 -4.59 3.75 7.51
C CYS A 97 -5.48 2.59 7.02
N GLU A 98 -6.43 2.86 6.13
CA GLU A 98 -7.29 1.86 5.48
C GLU A 98 -6.48 0.79 4.75
N ASP A 99 -5.36 1.16 4.15
CA ASP A 99 -4.42 0.29 3.47
C ASP A 99 -3.68 -0.64 4.46
N VAL A 100 -3.22 -0.08 5.57
CA VAL A 100 -2.54 -0.85 6.63
C VAL A 100 -3.51 -1.86 7.27
N ASP A 101 -4.75 -1.45 7.54
CA ASP A 101 -5.78 -2.34 8.06
C ASP A 101 -6.10 -3.45 7.07
N PHE A 102 -6.33 -3.10 5.79
CA PHE A 102 -6.66 -4.06 4.75
C PHE A 102 -5.58 -5.13 4.60
N VAL A 103 -4.29 -4.73 4.50
CA VAL A 103 -3.19 -5.69 4.39
C VAL A 103 -3.04 -6.53 5.65
N ARG A 104 -3.28 -5.96 6.83
CA ARG A 104 -3.29 -6.71 8.09
C ARG A 104 -4.36 -7.80 8.09
N ARG A 105 -5.58 -7.51 7.60
CA ARG A 105 -6.67 -8.49 7.45
C ARG A 105 -6.34 -9.53 6.37
N MET A 106 -5.78 -9.10 5.22
CA MET A 106 -5.38 -9.99 4.13
C MET A 106 -4.37 -11.06 4.57
N ARG A 107 -3.43 -10.72 5.48
CA ARG A 107 -2.48 -11.68 6.07
C ARG A 107 -3.12 -12.81 6.88
N ARG A 108 -4.39 -12.66 7.29
CA ARG A 108 -5.12 -13.69 8.03
C ARG A 108 -5.78 -14.71 7.11
N VAL A 109 -5.99 -14.34 5.85
CA VAL A 109 -6.65 -15.20 4.85
C VAL A 109 -5.69 -15.81 3.84
N GLY A 110 -4.42 -15.36 3.81
CA GLY A 110 -3.39 -15.93 2.96
C GLY A 110 -2.06 -15.19 3.03
N ARG A 111 -1.11 -15.65 2.22
CA ARG A 111 0.21 -15.02 2.11
C ARG A 111 0.10 -13.69 1.35
N VAL A 112 0.90 -12.71 1.75
CA VAL A 112 1.07 -11.44 1.05
C VAL A 112 2.38 -11.50 0.27
N ALA A 113 2.29 -11.45 -1.06
CA ALA A 113 3.45 -11.41 -1.94
C ALA A 113 4.08 -10.02 -1.94
N CYS A 114 5.41 -9.97 -1.97
CA CYS A 114 6.18 -8.73 -2.06
C CYS A 114 6.99 -8.75 -3.35
N LEU A 115 6.41 -8.22 -4.43
CA LEU A 115 7.05 -8.17 -5.74
C LEU A 115 8.20 -7.18 -5.75
N ARG A 116 9.25 -7.48 -6.50
CA ARG A 116 10.46 -6.65 -6.56
C ARG A 116 10.41 -5.60 -7.66
N SER A 117 9.54 -5.78 -8.64
CA SER A 117 9.28 -4.76 -9.64
C SER A 117 8.74 -3.51 -8.98
N ARG A 118 9.16 -2.36 -9.49
CA ARG A 118 8.87 -1.08 -8.86
C ARG A 118 7.72 -0.37 -9.57
N VAL A 119 6.79 0.14 -8.79
CA VAL A 119 5.88 1.20 -9.22
C VAL A 119 6.53 2.54 -8.91
N ILE A 120 6.29 3.54 -9.76
CA ILE A 120 6.87 4.88 -9.60
C ILE A 120 5.77 5.80 -9.10
N THR A 121 5.94 6.35 -7.91
CA THR A 121 4.99 7.28 -7.28
C THR A 121 5.57 8.67 -7.20
N SER A 122 4.70 9.70 -7.13
CA SER A 122 5.15 11.08 -7.07
C SER A 122 5.80 11.46 -5.74
N ALA A 123 6.98 12.08 -5.84
CA ALA A 123 7.69 12.63 -4.68
C ALA A 123 7.13 14.00 -4.21
N ARG A 124 6.16 14.58 -4.90
CA ARG A 124 5.65 15.93 -4.67
C ARG A 124 5.27 16.21 -3.21
N ARG A 125 4.57 15.26 -2.57
CA ARG A 125 4.21 15.36 -1.15
C ARG A 125 5.43 15.44 -0.23
N TRP A 126 6.47 14.68 -0.55
CA TRP A 126 7.70 14.61 0.21
C TRP A 126 8.54 15.88 0.07
N GLN A 127 8.49 16.49 -1.11
CA GLN A 127 9.17 17.76 -1.39
C GLN A 127 8.52 18.92 -0.61
N SER A 128 7.19 19.02 -0.62
CA SER A 128 6.47 20.11 0.07
C SER A 128 6.51 19.98 1.59
N GLY A 129 6.48 18.75 2.12
CA GLY A 129 6.46 18.49 3.57
C GLY A 129 7.83 18.31 4.23
N GLY A 130 8.89 18.19 3.45
CA GLY A 130 10.22 17.78 3.91
C GLY A 130 10.29 16.27 4.20
N ILE A 131 11.36 15.63 3.71
CA ILE A 131 11.51 14.15 3.75
C ILE A 131 11.45 13.63 5.19
N VAL A 132 12.31 14.17 6.08
CA VAL A 132 12.43 13.69 7.46
C VAL A 132 11.12 13.87 8.22
N ARG A 133 10.50 15.03 8.11
CA ARG A 133 9.22 15.32 8.76
C ARG A 133 8.12 14.35 8.28
N THR A 134 8.05 14.11 6.97
CA THR A 134 7.06 13.20 6.38
C THR A 134 7.28 11.76 6.86
N VAL A 135 8.52 11.26 6.87
CA VAL A 135 8.86 9.94 7.40
C VAL A 135 8.42 9.81 8.86
N LEU A 136 8.86 10.72 9.72
CA LEU A 136 8.54 10.68 11.15
C LEU A 136 7.03 10.71 11.39
N ARG A 137 6.32 11.60 10.69
CA ARG A 137 4.87 11.71 10.79
C ARG A 137 4.15 10.42 10.38
N MET A 138 4.53 9.83 9.25
CA MET A 138 3.96 8.55 8.81
C MET A 138 4.26 7.41 9.79
N TRP A 139 5.45 7.39 10.40
CA TRP A 139 5.80 6.39 11.39
C TRP A 139 4.97 6.54 12.67
N VAL A 140 4.83 7.77 13.17
CA VAL A 140 4.00 8.06 14.35
C VAL A 140 2.55 7.65 14.12
N ILE A 141 1.95 8.08 13.01
CA ILE A 141 0.56 7.73 12.65
C ILE A 141 0.39 6.22 12.61
N LYS A 142 1.27 5.52 11.89
CA LYS A 142 1.18 4.06 11.73
C LYS A 142 1.37 3.32 13.07
N THR A 143 2.31 3.77 13.90
CA THR A 143 2.57 3.15 15.21
C THR A 143 1.37 3.35 16.14
N LEU A 144 0.83 4.56 16.21
CA LEU A 144 -0.35 4.87 17.01
C LEU A 144 -1.58 4.07 16.54
N PHE A 145 -1.78 3.95 15.21
CA PHE A 145 -2.84 3.13 14.65
C PHE A 145 -2.70 1.66 15.05
N LEU A 146 -1.51 1.09 14.94
CA LEU A 146 -1.23 -0.30 15.33
C LEU A 146 -1.34 -0.52 16.84
N ALA A 147 -1.11 0.51 17.65
CA ALA A 147 -1.34 0.51 19.10
C ALA A 147 -2.83 0.66 19.48
N GLY A 148 -3.74 0.80 18.49
CA GLY A 148 -5.18 0.86 18.72
C GLY A 148 -5.76 2.26 18.88
N VAL A 149 -5.00 3.32 18.57
CA VAL A 149 -5.53 4.70 18.57
C VAL A 149 -6.55 4.85 17.45
N SER A 150 -7.68 5.48 17.76
CA SER A 150 -8.79 5.68 16.82
C SER A 150 -8.35 6.41 15.54
N PRO A 151 -8.69 5.89 14.33
CA PRO A 151 -8.44 6.59 13.06
C PRO A 151 -9.04 8.01 13.01
N VAL A 152 -10.20 8.22 13.63
CA VAL A 152 -10.84 9.54 13.73
C VAL A 152 -9.99 10.51 14.53
N TRP A 153 -9.43 10.07 15.66
CA TRP A 153 -8.51 10.88 16.46
C TRP A 153 -7.24 11.21 15.68
N LEU A 154 -6.66 10.21 15.02
CA LEU A 154 -5.47 10.38 14.17
C LEU A 154 -5.72 11.40 13.05
N LYS A 155 -6.87 11.32 12.38
CA LYS A 155 -7.24 12.28 11.33
C LYS A 155 -7.30 13.71 11.87
N ARG A 156 -7.93 13.93 13.02
CA ARG A 156 -8.04 15.28 13.61
C ARG A 156 -6.68 15.91 13.94
N HIS A 157 -5.69 15.09 14.34
CA HIS A 157 -4.39 15.58 14.77
C HIS A 157 -3.33 15.57 13.66
N TYR A 158 -3.59 14.86 12.55
CA TYR A 158 -2.64 14.68 11.46
C TYR A 158 -3.27 14.87 10.06
N ALA A 159 -4.40 15.60 9.98
CA ALA A 159 -5.23 15.72 8.77
C ALA A 159 -4.54 16.34 7.55
N ASP A 160 -3.49 17.13 7.73
CA ASP A 160 -2.79 17.85 6.65
C ASP A 160 -1.77 16.99 5.86
N THR A 161 -2.03 15.71 5.71
CA THR A 161 -1.09 14.80 5.01
C THR A 161 -1.52 14.38 3.61
N ARG A 162 -2.62 14.93 3.10
CA ARG A 162 -3.10 14.66 1.73
C ARG A 162 -2.92 15.85 0.80
#